data_c2093d148e1d0351b05b2ffc14476452
#
_entry.id   c2093d148e1d0351b05b2ffc14476452
#
_cell.length_a   1.000
_cell.length_b   1.000
_cell.length_c   1.000
_cell.angle_alpha   90.00
_cell.angle_beta   90.00
_cell.angle_gamma   90.00
#
_symmetry.space_group_name_H-M   'P 1'
#
loop_
_entity.id
_entity.type
_entity.pdbx_description
1 polymer ?
#
loop_
_entity_poly.entity_id
_entity_poly.type
_entity_poly.pdbx_seq_one_letter_code
_entity_poly.pdbx_strand_id
1 'polypeptide(L)'
;MNTFNPSYIVVHTAAYSGRNCDADRIDQWHRDRGWQGIGYHFVIINDKHDELADGTVQVGRDITTTGAHTRGLNHQAIGICCVGHGDKEPLTDAQHKALIELISHLIDEYGQINIDRVIGHREINELVARGDLADRYLTHKTCPGLLISMDDVRQDIREYRIAMQSPSLIDDEVMPSNADILEALAVLDAAKKRFPNASEPLREFLSHPEVLEFREQE
;
A
#
# COMPACT_ATOMS: atom_id res chain seq x y z
N MET A 1 -15.12 -18.11 11.28
CA MET A 1 -14.48 -17.54 10.09
C MET A 1 -13.27 -16.80 10.58
N ASN A 2 -12.07 -17.13 10.06
CA ASN A 2 -10.86 -16.44 10.48
C ASN A 2 -10.84 -15.10 9.70
N THR A 3 -11.32 -14.03 10.31
CA THR A 3 -11.28 -12.70 9.70
C THR A 3 -9.84 -12.23 9.69
N PHE A 4 -9.30 -11.93 8.51
CA PHE A 4 -7.99 -11.31 8.38
C PHE A 4 -7.99 -10.00 9.18
N ASN A 5 -7.09 -9.90 10.15
CA ASN A 5 -6.98 -8.76 11.05
C ASN A 5 -5.51 -8.32 11.12
N PRO A 6 -5.08 -7.47 10.17
CA PRO A 6 -3.67 -7.10 10.06
C PRO A 6 -3.22 -6.23 11.22
N SER A 7 -2.02 -6.49 11.68
CA SER A 7 -1.33 -5.70 12.71
C SER A 7 0.02 -5.16 12.23
N TYR A 8 0.42 -5.47 10.99
CA TYR A 8 1.62 -4.98 10.33
C TYR A 8 1.29 -4.46 8.93
N ILE A 9 2.12 -3.53 8.45
CA ILE A 9 2.24 -3.19 7.03
C ILE A 9 3.67 -3.55 6.62
N VAL A 10 3.81 -4.29 5.51
CA VAL A 10 5.12 -4.64 4.96
C VAL A 10 5.29 -4.00 3.59
N VAL A 11 6.32 -3.17 3.48
CA VAL A 11 6.70 -2.47 2.26
C VAL A 11 7.67 -3.33 1.44
N HIS A 12 7.41 -3.41 0.14
CA HIS A 12 8.18 -4.15 -0.84
C HIS A 12 8.50 -3.29 -2.06
N THR A 13 9.44 -3.75 -2.88
CA THR A 13 9.53 -3.36 -4.28
C THR A 13 9.38 -4.59 -5.18
N ALA A 14 8.97 -4.35 -6.43
CA ALA A 14 8.81 -5.41 -7.43
C ALA A 14 10.16 -6.04 -7.85
N ALA A 15 11.29 -5.42 -7.48
CA ALA A 15 12.64 -5.77 -7.94
C ALA A 15 12.74 -5.80 -9.48
N TYR A 16 12.05 -4.89 -10.15
CA TYR A 16 11.97 -4.78 -11.60
C TYR A 16 12.21 -3.34 -12.06
N SER A 17 13.18 -3.16 -12.96
CA SER A 17 13.58 -1.84 -13.47
C SER A 17 13.03 -1.53 -14.87
N GLY A 18 12.23 -2.42 -15.46
CA GLY A 18 11.62 -2.24 -16.78
C GLY A 18 10.40 -1.34 -16.75
N ARG A 19 9.78 -1.17 -17.92
CA ARG A 19 8.57 -0.35 -18.12
C ARG A 19 7.29 -1.16 -17.94
N ASN A 20 6.18 -0.46 -17.74
CA ASN A 20 4.83 -1.00 -17.72
C ASN A 20 4.68 -2.18 -16.74
N CYS A 21 5.17 -1.98 -15.51
CA CYS A 21 4.93 -2.89 -14.40
C CYS A 21 3.78 -2.33 -13.57
N ASP A 22 2.80 -3.16 -13.33
CA ASP A 22 1.57 -2.85 -12.62
C ASP A 22 1.07 -4.09 -11.85
N ALA A 23 -0.12 -3.99 -11.28
CA ALA A 23 -0.71 -5.09 -10.53
C ALA A 23 -1.00 -6.31 -11.43
N ASP A 24 -1.45 -6.10 -12.67
CA ASP A 24 -1.72 -7.17 -13.64
C ASP A 24 -0.45 -7.97 -13.97
N ARG A 25 0.63 -7.25 -14.25
CA ARG A 25 1.91 -7.88 -14.53
C ARG A 25 2.46 -8.65 -13.35
N ILE A 26 2.34 -8.11 -12.14
CA ILE A 26 2.76 -8.80 -10.92
C ILE A 26 1.87 -10.01 -10.66
N ASP A 27 0.56 -9.92 -10.91
CA ASP A 27 -0.36 -11.04 -10.82
C ASP A 27 0.05 -12.17 -11.75
N GLN A 28 0.32 -11.85 -13.02
CA GLN A 28 0.79 -12.85 -13.98
C GLN A 28 2.07 -13.55 -13.50
N TRP A 29 3.07 -12.79 -13.00
CA TRP A 29 4.30 -13.39 -12.47
C TRP A 29 4.04 -14.30 -11.28
N HIS A 30 3.06 -13.98 -10.44
CA HIS A 30 2.71 -14.81 -9.30
C HIS A 30 1.95 -16.07 -9.74
N ARG A 31 1.06 -15.97 -10.72
CA ARG A 31 0.37 -17.14 -11.33
C ARG A 31 1.36 -18.06 -12.03
N ASP A 32 2.33 -17.55 -12.76
CA ASP A 32 3.39 -18.32 -13.41
C ASP A 32 4.24 -19.14 -12.40
N ARG A 33 4.27 -18.70 -11.14
CA ARG A 33 4.89 -19.43 -10.02
C ARG A 33 3.94 -20.44 -9.35
N GLY A 34 2.72 -20.60 -9.88
CA GLY A 34 1.69 -21.49 -9.34
C GLY A 34 0.90 -20.91 -8.16
N TRP A 35 0.95 -19.59 -7.95
CA TRP A 35 0.14 -18.94 -6.92
C TRP A 35 -1.28 -18.65 -7.43
N GLN A 36 -2.22 -18.39 -6.51
CA GLN A 36 -3.62 -18.10 -6.83
C GLN A 36 -3.86 -16.64 -7.30
N GLY A 37 -2.79 -15.90 -7.58
CA GLY A 37 -2.83 -14.51 -8.01
C GLY A 37 -1.84 -13.65 -7.23
N ILE A 38 -1.97 -12.34 -7.40
CA ILE A 38 -1.10 -11.34 -6.78
C ILE A 38 -1.03 -11.51 -5.26
N GLY A 39 0.17 -11.44 -4.69
CA GLY A 39 0.40 -11.61 -3.25
C GLY A 39 0.27 -10.31 -2.45
N TYR A 40 0.38 -9.17 -3.10
CA TYR A 40 0.33 -7.84 -2.47
C TYR A 40 -1.11 -7.30 -2.46
N HIS A 41 -1.46 -6.55 -1.42
CA HIS A 41 -2.76 -5.89 -1.31
C HIS A 41 -2.81 -4.61 -2.14
N PHE A 42 -1.68 -3.90 -2.23
CA PHE A 42 -1.56 -2.67 -3.01
C PHE A 42 -0.28 -2.68 -3.84
N VAL A 43 -0.34 -2.01 -4.99
CA VAL A 43 0.80 -1.76 -5.89
C VAL A 43 0.84 -0.25 -6.17
N ILE A 44 2.01 0.38 -6.02
CA ILE A 44 2.22 1.79 -6.30
C ILE A 44 3.09 1.92 -7.55
N ILE A 45 2.55 2.53 -8.57
CA ILE A 45 3.15 2.68 -9.90
C ILE A 45 4.27 3.72 -9.87
N ASN A 46 5.31 3.53 -10.67
CA ASN A 46 6.39 4.50 -10.87
C ASN A 46 6.24 5.27 -12.20
N ASP A 47 7.17 6.19 -12.45
CA ASP A 47 7.25 7.03 -13.65
C ASP A 47 7.54 6.28 -14.97
N LYS A 48 7.66 4.94 -14.93
CA LYS A 48 7.99 4.10 -16.10
C LYS A 48 6.78 3.40 -16.72
N HIS A 49 5.57 3.80 -16.36
CA HIS A 49 4.34 3.27 -16.96
C HIS A 49 3.81 4.23 -18.04
N ASP A 50 3.41 3.69 -19.20
CA ASP A 50 2.98 4.51 -20.35
C ASP A 50 1.55 5.04 -20.19
N GLU A 51 0.69 4.33 -19.45
CA GLU A 51 -0.74 4.61 -19.31
C GLU A 51 -1.15 5.07 -17.91
N LEU A 52 -0.36 4.72 -16.88
CA LEU A 52 -0.66 5.04 -15.48
C LEU A 52 0.30 6.11 -14.98
N ALA A 53 -0.24 7.06 -14.24
CA ALA A 53 0.56 8.12 -13.64
C ALA A 53 1.48 7.57 -12.53
N ASP A 54 2.63 8.24 -12.36
CA ASP A 54 3.53 7.99 -11.24
C ASP A 54 2.81 8.22 -9.91
N GLY A 55 2.96 7.31 -8.96
CA GLY A 55 2.27 7.35 -7.67
C GLY A 55 0.87 6.74 -7.68
N THR A 56 0.31 6.34 -8.84
CA THR A 56 -0.99 5.65 -8.89
C THR A 56 -0.98 4.41 -7.99
N VAL A 57 -1.99 4.31 -7.13
CA VAL A 57 -2.19 3.14 -6.25
C VAL A 57 -3.21 2.20 -6.87
N GLN A 58 -2.78 0.97 -7.12
CA GLN A 58 -3.66 -0.11 -7.59
C GLN A 58 -3.97 -1.07 -6.43
N VAL A 59 -5.23 -1.51 -6.35
CA VAL A 59 -5.64 -2.59 -5.45
C VAL A 59 -5.33 -3.93 -6.12
N GLY A 60 -4.53 -4.74 -5.47
CA GLY A 60 -4.19 -6.09 -5.91
C GLY A 60 -5.08 -7.13 -5.25
N ARG A 61 -4.56 -7.79 -4.21
CA ARG A 61 -5.33 -8.76 -3.42
C ARG A 61 -6.34 -8.05 -2.53
N ASP A 62 -7.55 -8.61 -2.41
CA ASP A 62 -8.57 -8.10 -1.50
C ASP A 62 -8.01 -7.91 -0.09
N ILE A 63 -8.25 -6.71 0.49
CA ILE A 63 -7.72 -6.30 1.80
C ILE A 63 -8.27 -7.15 2.95
N THR A 64 -9.33 -7.92 2.75
CA THR A 64 -9.92 -8.83 3.75
C THR A 64 -9.31 -10.23 3.72
N THR A 65 -8.41 -10.51 2.76
CA THR A 65 -7.80 -11.82 2.58
C THR A 65 -6.31 -11.83 2.94
N THR A 66 -5.84 -12.96 3.42
CA THR A 66 -4.42 -13.16 3.73
C THR A 66 -3.55 -12.98 2.49
N GLY A 67 -2.51 -12.15 2.60
CA GLY A 67 -1.53 -11.91 1.55
C GLY A 67 -0.62 -13.11 1.24
N ALA A 68 0.23 -12.97 0.23
CA ALA A 68 1.30 -13.93 -0.10
C ALA A 68 2.59 -13.18 -0.47
N HIS A 69 3.11 -12.36 0.45
CA HIS A 69 4.24 -11.47 0.22
C HIS A 69 5.37 -11.62 1.25
N THR A 70 5.05 -11.98 2.51
CA THR A 70 6.03 -12.08 3.59
C THR A 70 5.78 -13.35 4.40
N ARG A 71 6.55 -14.39 4.10
CA ARG A 71 6.41 -15.68 4.79
C ARG A 71 6.62 -15.49 6.29
N GLY A 72 5.67 -15.98 7.09
CA GLY A 72 5.65 -15.82 8.56
C GLY A 72 4.74 -14.69 9.02
N LEU A 73 4.52 -13.65 8.21
CA LEU A 73 3.66 -12.50 8.54
C LEU A 73 2.40 -12.38 7.69
N ASN A 74 2.24 -13.13 6.61
CA ASN A 74 1.12 -12.98 5.66
C ASN A 74 -0.26 -12.91 6.32
N HIS A 75 -0.47 -13.67 7.39
CA HIS A 75 -1.77 -13.78 8.08
C HIS A 75 -2.11 -12.56 8.96
N GLN A 76 -1.16 -11.67 9.16
CA GLN A 76 -1.30 -10.48 10.01
C GLN A 76 -0.66 -9.23 9.39
N ALA A 77 -0.38 -9.23 8.08
CA ALA A 77 0.27 -8.09 7.43
C ALA A 77 -0.38 -7.71 6.10
N ILE A 78 -0.58 -6.42 5.91
CA ILE A 78 -0.89 -5.82 4.63
C ILE A 78 0.42 -5.66 3.86
N GLY A 79 0.47 -6.14 2.60
CA GLY A 79 1.63 -5.97 1.73
C GLY A 79 1.41 -4.87 0.72
N ILE A 80 2.34 -3.91 0.67
CA ILE A 80 2.38 -2.82 -0.31
C ILE A 80 3.63 -3.02 -1.17
N CYS A 81 3.48 -3.05 -2.49
CA CYS A 81 4.57 -3.20 -3.44
C CYS A 81 4.73 -1.92 -4.27
N CYS A 82 5.84 -1.21 -4.10
CA CYS A 82 6.21 -0.12 -5.00
C CYS A 82 6.88 -0.71 -6.25
N VAL A 83 6.43 -0.32 -7.44
CA VAL A 83 7.05 -0.71 -8.69
C VAL A 83 8.45 -0.10 -8.76
N GLY A 84 9.46 -0.88 -9.15
CA GLY A 84 10.85 -0.46 -9.20
C GLY A 84 11.80 -1.47 -8.59
N HIS A 85 13.07 -1.11 -8.47
CA HIS A 85 14.12 -1.95 -7.90
C HIS A 85 14.92 -1.17 -6.86
N GLY A 86 14.50 -1.21 -5.61
CA GLY A 86 15.03 -0.38 -4.53
C GLY A 86 16.53 -0.55 -4.18
N ASP A 87 17.24 -1.50 -4.79
CA ASP A 87 18.71 -1.55 -4.73
C ASP A 87 19.39 -0.76 -5.86
N LYS A 88 18.63 -0.30 -6.86
CA LYS A 88 19.15 0.39 -8.04
C LYS A 88 18.66 1.82 -8.15
N GLU A 89 17.47 2.08 -7.65
CA GLU A 89 16.78 3.36 -7.72
C GLU A 89 15.92 3.57 -6.45
N PRO A 90 15.85 4.80 -5.92
CA PRO A 90 14.91 5.11 -4.85
C PRO A 90 13.46 5.09 -5.38
N LEU A 91 12.49 5.24 -4.50
CA LEU A 91 11.12 5.58 -4.90
C LEU A 91 11.12 6.96 -5.58
N THR A 92 10.22 7.16 -6.54
CA THR A 92 9.92 8.52 -7.03
C THR A 92 9.24 9.33 -5.93
N ASP A 93 9.25 10.65 -6.05
CA ASP A 93 8.58 11.53 -5.09
C ASP A 93 7.07 11.23 -5.03
N ALA A 94 6.46 10.95 -6.19
CA ALA A 94 5.05 10.60 -6.27
C ALA A 94 4.75 9.24 -5.60
N GLN A 95 5.58 8.22 -5.84
CA GLN A 95 5.45 6.93 -5.15
C GLN A 95 5.62 7.08 -3.63
N HIS A 96 6.62 7.86 -3.20
CA HIS A 96 6.87 8.10 -1.78
C HIS A 96 5.67 8.77 -1.12
N LYS A 97 5.15 9.85 -1.73
CA LYS A 97 3.95 10.53 -1.26
C LYS A 97 2.76 9.57 -1.15
N ALA A 98 2.45 8.84 -2.22
CA ALA A 98 1.35 7.88 -2.25
C ALA A 98 1.51 6.76 -1.19
N LEU A 99 2.74 6.30 -0.94
CA LEU A 99 3.04 5.31 0.10
C LEU A 99 2.73 5.86 1.50
N ILE A 100 3.15 7.10 1.80
CA ILE A 100 2.90 7.75 3.11
C ILE A 100 1.40 7.94 3.34
N GLU A 101 0.68 8.43 2.34
CA GLU A 101 -0.76 8.65 2.38
C GLU A 101 -1.52 7.34 2.59
N LEU A 102 -1.25 6.33 1.77
CA LEU A 102 -1.86 5.00 1.88
C LEU A 102 -1.62 4.38 3.26
N ILE A 103 -0.37 4.40 3.75
CA ILE A 103 -0.05 3.84 5.08
C ILE A 103 -0.78 4.59 6.18
N SER A 104 -0.88 5.92 6.09
CA SER A 104 -1.60 6.72 7.09
C SER A 104 -3.08 6.35 7.17
N HIS A 105 -3.74 6.18 6.02
CA HIS A 105 -5.14 5.71 5.96
C HIS A 105 -5.30 4.29 6.51
N LEU A 106 -4.36 3.40 6.22
CA LEU A 106 -4.40 2.03 6.74
C LEU A 106 -4.18 1.97 8.25
N ILE A 107 -3.35 2.85 8.82
CA ILE A 107 -3.18 2.97 10.29
C ILE A 107 -4.49 3.44 10.93
N ASP A 108 -5.21 4.36 10.31
CA ASP A 108 -6.49 4.85 10.83
C ASP A 108 -7.58 3.78 10.70
N GLU A 109 -7.62 3.04 9.60
CA GLU A 109 -8.54 1.94 9.38
C GLU A 109 -8.34 0.79 10.36
N TYR A 110 -7.08 0.39 10.55
CA TYR A 110 -6.68 -0.73 11.41
C TYR A 110 -5.97 -0.18 12.65
N GLY A 111 -6.72 0.30 13.64
CA GLY A 111 -6.21 0.98 14.83
C GLY A 111 -5.19 0.19 15.67
N GLN A 112 -5.01 -1.13 15.40
CA GLN A 112 -3.95 -1.94 16.00
C GLN A 112 -2.61 -1.83 15.26
N ILE A 113 -2.55 -1.24 14.06
CA ILE A 113 -1.31 -0.96 13.35
C ILE A 113 -0.76 0.38 13.88
N ASN A 114 0.43 0.36 14.44
CA ASN A 114 1.18 1.57 14.74
C ASN A 114 2.35 1.75 13.77
N ILE A 115 2.97 2.92 13.79
CA ILE A 115 4.05 3.27 12.86
C ILE A 115 5.26 2.32 12.99
N ASP A 116 5.54 1.81 14.19
CA ASP A 116 6.66 0.88 14.43
C ASP A 116 6.41 -0.51 13.84
N ARG A 117 5.15 -0.80 13.44
CA ARG A 117 4.75 -2.00 12.73
C ARG A 117 4.66 -1.81 11.19
N VAL A 118 5.10 -0.66 10.70
CA VAL A 118 5.37 -0.41 9.29
C VAL A 118 6.81 -0.78 9.02
N ILE A 119 7.03 -1.90 8.36
CA ILE A 119 8.37 -2.49 8.17
C ILE A 119 8.66 -2.75 6.69
N GLY A 120 9.94 -2.74 6.33
CA GLY A 120 10.40 -3.32 5.08
C GLY A 120 10.52 -4.85 5.18
N HIS A 121 10.40 -5.55 4.06
CA HIS A 121 10.48 -7.02 4.07
C HIS A 121 11.77 -7.53 4.75
N ARG A 122 12.92 -6.85 4.58
CA ARG A 122 14.18 -7.23 5.23
C ARG A 122 14.13 -7.14 6.76
N GLU A 123 13.28 -6.26 7.31
CA GLU A 123 13.19 -6.02 8.76
C GLU A 123 12.48 -7.15 9.51
N ILE A 124 11.92 -8.16 8.80
CA ILE A 124 11.47 -9.40 9.47
C ILE A 124 12.60 -10.07 10.26
N ASN A 125 13.87 -9.84 9.88
CA ASN A 125 15.01 -10.37 10.61
C ASN A 125 15.12 -9.80 12.02
N GLU A 126 14.65 -8.58 12.25
CA GLU A 126 14.57 -7.99 13.58
C GLU A 126 13.50 -8.67 14.43
N LEU A 127 12.37 -9.05 13.81
CA LEU A 127 11.31 -9.81 14.48
C LEU A 127 11.80 -11.21 14.89
N VAL A 128 12.61 -11.83 14.04
CA VAL A 128 13.24 -13.12 14.36
C VAL A 128 14.26 -12.92 15.50
N ALA A 129 15.12 -11.91 15.43
CA ALA A 129 16.12 -11.63 16.46
C ALA A 129 15.51 -11.36 17.85
N ARG A 130 14.28 -10.80 17.89
CA ARG A 130 13.53 -10.59 19.13
C ARG A 130 12.72 -11.81 19.59
N GLY A 131 12.65 -12.86 18.77
CA GLY A 131 11.85 -14.06 19.06
C GLY A 131 10.37 -13.93 18.69
N ASP A 132 9.96 -12.85 18.02
CA ASP A 132 8.58 -12.63 17.56
C ASP A 132 8.23 -13.55 16.38
N LEU A 133 9.25 -13.98 15.63
CA LEU A 133 9.16 -14.95 14.53
C LEU A 133 10.21 -16.04 14.69
N ALA A 134 9.91 -17.25 14.19
CA ALA A 134 10.85 -18.35 14.22
C ALA A 134 12.02 -18.15 13.21
N ASP A 135 13.21 -18.69 13.52
CA ASP A 135 14.44 -18.58 12.72
C ASP A 135 14.28 -19.00 11.26
N ARG A 136 13.36 -19.94 10.97
CA ARG A 136 13.07 -20.39 9.60
C ARG A 136 12.50 -19.29 8.69
N TYR A 137 12.18 -18.11 9.23
CA TYR A 137 11.68 -16.95 8.48
C TYR A 137 12.76 -15.91 8.21
N LEU A 138 14.00 -16.11 8.67
CA LEU A 138 15.13 -15.28 8.28
C LEU A 138 15.22 -15.15 6.76
N THR A 139 15.54 -13.96 6.31
CA THR A 139 15.68 -13.64 4.89
C THR A 139 17.02 -12.98 4.59
N HIS A 140 17.56 -13.26 3.41
CA HIS A 140 18.73 -12.55 2.86
C HIS A 140 18.34 -11.46 1.85
N LYS A 141 17.02 -11.20 1.71
CA LYS A 141 16.52 -10.19 0.79
C LYS A 141 16.83 -8.80 1.32
N THR A 142 17.19 -7.90 0.43
CA THR A 142 17.34 -6.46 0.69
C THR A 142 16.01 -5.69 0.65
N CYS A 143 14.94 -6.34 0.14
CA CYS A 143 13.61 -5.73 -0.09
C CYS A 143 13.11 -4.93 1.13
N PRO A 144 12.63 -3.70 0.92
CA PRO A 144 12.28 -3.04 -0.33
C PRO A 144 13.48 -2.52 -1.13
N GLY A 145 14.70 -2.61 -0.64
CA GLY A 145 15.94 -2.22 -1.32
C GLY A 145 16.79 -1.31 -0.46
N LEU A 146 18.11 -1.30 -0.71
CA LEU A 146 19.08 -0.57 0.12
C LEU A 146 18.96 0.95 0.00
N LEU A 147 18.38 1.45 -1.10
CA LEU A 147 18.15 2.88 -1.32
C LEU A 147 16.83 3.38 -0.70
N ILE A 148 16.07 2.50 -0.04
CA ILE A 148 14.82 2.86 0.63
C ILE A 148 15.03 2.70 2.13
N SER A 149 15.11 3.84 2.83
CA SER A 149 15.20 3.90 4.29
C SER A 149 13.81 3.75 4.90
N MET A 150 13.58 2.69 5.67
CA MET A 150 12.31 2.52 6.38
C MET A 150 12.19 3.45 7.58
N ASP A 151 13.32 3.91 8.15
CA ASP A 151 13.30 4.93 9.20
C ASP A 151 12.78 6.27 8.68
N ASP A 152 13.23 6.68 7.46
CA ASP A 152 12.74 7.90 6.80
C ASP A 152 11.25 7.75 6.48
N VAL A 153 10.83 6.62 5.90
CA VAL A 153 9.41 6.33 5.65
C VAL A 153 8.58 6.45 6.93
N ARG A 154 9.03 5.88 8.05
CA ARG A 154 8.32 5.98 9.33
C ARG A 154 8.30 7.42 9.86
N GLN A 155 9.37 8.17 9.67
CA GLN A 155 9.44 9.58 10.07
C GLN A 155 8.46 10.42 9.24
N ASP A 156 8.44 10.26 7.93
CA ASP A 156 7.56 11.01 7.04
C ASP A 156 6.08 10.69 7.29
N ILE A 157 5.76 9.44 7.66
CA ILE A 157 4.40 9.10 8.12
C ILE A 157 4.04 9.89 9.40
N ARG A 158 4.95 10.02 10.37
CA ARG A 158 4.69 10.80 11.59
C ARG A 158 4.43 12.26 11.26
N GLU A 159 5.27 12.85 10.42
CA GLU A 159 5.16 14.25 10.00
C GLU A 159 3.87 14.52 9.23
N TYR A 160 3.54 13.66 8.26
CA TYR A 160 2.27 13.74 7.53
C TYR A 160 1.05 13.68 8.46
N ARG A 161 1.03 12.73 9.40
CA ARG A 161 -0.09 12.58 10.33
C ARG A 161 -0.22 13.76 11.31
N ILE A 162 0.90 14.36 11.75
CA ILE A 162 0.89 15.58 12.55
C ILE A 162 0.30 16.74 11.74
N ALA A 163 0.74 16.92 10.48
CA ALA A 163 0.23 17.97 9.60
C ALA A 163 -1.28 17.83 9.35
N MET A 164 -1.76 16.61 9.13
CA MET A 164 -3.20 16.35 8.91
C MET A 164 -4.06 16.55 10.18
N GLN A 165 -3.49 16.40 11.38
CA GLN A 165 -4.18 16.64 12.65
C GLN A 165 -4.12 18.11 13.09
N SER A 166 -3.20 18.90 12.54
CA SER A 166 -3.15 20.34 12.80
C SER A 166 -4.32 20.98 12.06
N PRO A 167 -5.18 21.79 12.71
CA PRO A 167 -6.18 22.56 11.99
C PRO A 167 -5.42 23.51 11.08
N SER A 168 -5.28 23.15 9.80
CA SER A 168 -4.91 24.13 8.79
C SER A 168 -5.94 25.25 8.92
N LEU A 169 -5.46 26.49 9.01
CA LEU A 169 -6.29 27.64 8.67
C LEU A 169 -6.80 27.31 7.26
N ILE A 170 -8.03 26.83 7.19
CA ILE A 170 -8.72 26.62 5.94
C ILE A 170 -8.75 28.02 5.33
N ASP A 171 -8.00 28.23 4.25
CA ASP A 171 -8.24 29.36 3.39
C ASP A 171 -9.71 29.25 2.96
N ASP A 172 -10.54 30.18 3.42
CA ASP A 172 -12.00 30.30 3.21
C ASP A 172 -12.35 30.58 1.72
N GLU A 173 -11.62 29.98 0.77
CA GLU A 173 -11.89 30.19 -0.64
C GLU A 173 -12.05 28.87 -1.39
N VAL A 174 -13.27 28.59 -1.65
CA VAL A 174 -13.96 27.73 -2.61
C VAL A 174 -14.77 26.62 -1.95
N MET A 175 -15.99 26.95 -1.61
CA MET A 175 -17.03 25.94 -1.37
C MET A 175 -17.25 25.15 -2.70
N PRO A 176 -17.16 23.80 -2.68
CA PRO A 176 -17.39 23.01 -3.88
C PRO A 176 -18.82 23.26 -4.41
N SER A 177 -18.96 23.29 -5.72
CA SER A 177 -20.28 23.45 -6.34
C SER A 177 -21.18 22.25 -6.02
N ASN A 178 -22.50 22.44 -6.14
CA ASN A 178 -23.44 21.31 -5.98
C ASN A 178 -23.17 20.17 -6.97
N ALA A 179 -22.57 20.44 -8.13
CA ALA A 179 -22.18 19.45 -9.11
C ALA A 179 -20.99 18.60 -8.59
N ASP A 180 -19.98 19.25 -8.02
CA ASP A 180 -18.81 18.56 -7.45
C ASP A 180 -19.22 17.68 -6.26
N ILE A 181 -20.17 18.14 -5.43
CA ILE A 181 -20.71 17.37 -4.31
C ILE A 181 -21.47 16.13 -4.81
N LEU A 182 -22.29 16.27 -5.86
CA LEU A 182 -23.04 15.14 -6.42
C LEU A 182 -22.11 14.10 -7.07
N GLU A 183 -21.07 14.55 -7.74
CA GLU A 183 -20.05 13.66 -8.32
C GLU A 183 -19.30 12.90 -7.23
N ALA A 184 -18.83 13.59 -6.18
CA ALA A 184 -18.18 12.96 -5.02
C ALA A 184 -19.09 11.93 -4.32
N LEU A 185 -20.38 12.24 -4.15
CA LEU A 185 -21.34 11.31 -3.56
C LEU A 185 -21.55 10.07 -4.43
N ALA A 186 -21.58 10.21 -5.75
CA ALA A 186 -21.70 9.06 -6.67
C ALA A 186 -20.46 8.16 -6.60
N VAL A 187 -19.27 8.74 -6.51
CA VAL A 187 -17.99 8.02 -6.35
C VAL A 187 -17.96 7.27 -5.01
N LEU A 188 -18.37 7.92 -3.92
CA LEU A 188 -18.46 7.28 -2.60
C LEU A 188 -19.47 6.12 -2.56
N ASP A 189 -20.61 6.25 -3.27
CA ASP A 189 -21.62 5.19 -3.32
C ASP A 189 -21.14 3.96 -4.12
N ALA A 190 -20.37 4.22 -5.18
CA ALA A 190 -19.69 3.16 -5.94
C ALA A 190 -18.62 2.46 -5.07
N ALA A 191 -17.83 3.24 -4.32
CA ALA A 191 -16.82 2.70 -3.40
C ALA A 191 -17.44 1.87 -2.26
N LYS A 192 -18.58 2.28 -1.71
CA LYS A 192 -19.31 1.49 -0.70
C LYS A 192 -19.72 0.11 -1.21
N LYS A 193 -20.11 0.02 -2.48
CA LYS A 193 -20.47 -1.27 -3.11
C LYS A 193 -19.23 -2.14 -3.35
N ARG A 194 -18.12 -1.52 -3.68
CA ARG A 194 -16.87 -2.17 -4.07
C ARG A 194 -16.03 -2.59 -2.86
N PHE A 195 -16.02 -1.77 -1.80
CA PHE A 195 -15.26 -1.99 -0.56
C PHE A 195 -16.20 -1.97 0.67
N PRO A 196 -17.09 -2.96 0.83
CA PRO A 196 -18.12 -2.92 1.86
C PRO A 196 -17.57 -2.92 3.29
N ASN A 197 -16.36 -3.43 3.49
CA ASN A 197 -15.74 -3.59 4.80
C ASN A 197 -14.70 -2.49 5.12
N ALA A 198 -14.42 -1.56 4.21
CA ALA A 198 -13.52 -0.45 4.48
C ALA A 198 -14.23 0.70 5.22
N SER A 199 -13.51 1.45 6.04
CA SER A 199 -14.02 2.68 6.67
C SER A 199 -14.33 3.75 5.63
N GLU A 200 -15.07 4.77 6.02
CA GLU A 200 -15.43 5.86 5.12
C GLU A 200 -14.20 6.63 4.61
N PRO A 201 -13.21 7.00 5.45
CA PRO A 201 -11.98 7.64 4.97
C PRO A 201 -11.15 6.79 4.02
N LEU A 202 -11.05 5.49 4.28
CA LEU A 202 -10.32 4.58 3.38
C LEU A 202 -11.06 4.40 2.05
N ARG A 203 -12.40 4.35 2.04
CA ARG A 203 -13.20 4.31 0.81
C ARG A 203 -13.04 5.57 0.00
N GLU A 204 -13.02 6.73 0.63
CA GLU A 204 -12.80 8.02 -0.03
C GLU A 204 -11.44 8.04 -0.72
N PHE A 205 -10.38 7.64 -0.01
CA PHE A 205 -9.04 7.48 -0.59
C PHE A 205 -9.02 6.51 -1.78
N LEU A 206 -9.59 5.30 -1.62
CA LEU A 206 -9.64 4.28 -2.69
C LEU A 206 -10.54 4.67 -3.88
N SER A 207 -11.34 5.73 -3.74
CA SER A 207 -12.21 6.24 -4.81
C SER A 207 -11.54 7.37 -5.60
N HIS A 208 -10.38 7.85 -5.15
CA HIS A 208 -9.65 8.91 -5.85
C HIS A 208 -9.22 8.44 -7.25
N PRO A 209 -9.21 9.32 -8.28
CA PRO A 209 -8.82 8.94 -9.65
C PRO A 209 -7.42 8.32 -9.77
N GLU A 210 -6.52 8.65 -8.84
CA GLU A 210 -5.15 8.10 -8.78
C GLU A 210 -5.09 6.70 -8.14
N VAL A 211 -6.21 6.19 -7.60
CA VAL A 211 -6.30 4.85 -7.01
C VAL A 211 -7.17 3.96 -7.90
N LEU A 212 -6.55 2.97 -8.52
CA LEU A 212 -7.22 2.05 -9.44
C LEU A 212 -7.26 0.64 -8.86
N GLU A 213 -8.42 0.02 -8.96
CA GLU A 213 -8.59 -1.38 -8.59
C GLU A 213 -7.98 -2.30 -9.65
N PHE A 214 -7.28 -3.32 -9.16
CA PHE A 214 -6.89 -4.45 -9.99
C PHE A 214 -8.15 -5.18 -10.47
N ARG A 215 -8.27 -5.42 -11.76
CA ARG A 215 -9.38 -6.19 -12.35
C ARG A 215 -8.92 -7.63 -12.51
N GLU A 216 -9.53 -8.54 -11.76
CA GLU A 216 -9.41 -9.96 -12.09
C GLU A 216 -9.99 -10.15 -13.50
N GLN A 217 -9.19 -10.69 -14.41
CA GLN A 217 -9.69 -11.14 -15.71
C GLN A 217 -10.58 -12.35 -15.45
N GLU A 218 -11.86 -12.25 -15.83
CA GLU A 218 -12.81 -13.36 -15.85
C GLU A 218 -12.36 -14.50 -16.78
#